data_d68c17093ed94bde92c4309883754d1f
#
_entry.id   d68c17093ed94bde92c4309883754d1f
#
_cell.length_a   1.000
_cell.length_b   1.000
_cell.length_c   1.000
_cell.angle_alpha   90.00
_cell.angle_beta   90.00
_cell.angle_gamma   90.00
#
_symmetry.space_group_name_H-M   'P 1'
#
loop_
_entity.id
_entity.type
_entity.pdbx_description
1 polymer ?
#
loop_
_entity_poly.entity_id
_entity_poly.type
_entity_poly.pdbx_seq_one_letter_code
_entity_poly.pdbx_strand_id
1 'polypeptide(L)'
;MDNFYLVILAFLAILACFDLFVGVSNDAVNFLNSALGCRIATYRTTMIVASLGVLLGATFSSGMMEIARSGVFHPQMFTFAEIMVIFFAVMVSDVLLLDTFNSLGLPTSTTVSIVFELLGSAMAAALYKILTADGSVAGLAEYINSAKALTIISGILISVVVAFIAGMVVQYIACLLYTSPSPRDRTRSR
;
A
#
# COMPACT_ATOMS: atom_id res chain seq x y z
N MET A 1 -6.37 18.12 28.34
CA MET A 1 -5.94 16.98 27.51
C MET A 1 -6.69 16.90 26.19
N ASP A 2 -7.95 17.28 26.21
CA ASP A 2 -8.85 17.05 25.05
C ASP A 2 -8.48 17.85 23.78
N ASN A 3 -8.03 19.10 23.95
CA ASN A 3 -7.68 19.95 22.80
C ASN A 3 -6.43 19.46 22.04
N PHE A 4 -5.46 18.86 22.72
CA PHE A 4 -4.25 18.33 22.08
C PHE A 4 -4.58 17.14 21.16
N TYR A 5 -5.36 16.19 21.65
CA TYR A 5 -5.77 15.04 20.83
C TYR A 5 -6.67 15.45 19.66
N LEU A 6 -7.54 16.42 19.87
CA LEU A 6 -8.42 16.94 18.83
C LEU A 6 -7.62 17.63 17.71
N VAL A 7 -6.58 18.37 18.07
CA VAL A 7 -5.68 19.00 17.09
C VAL A 7 -4.92 17.95 16.28
N ILE A 8 -4.33 16.94 16.94
CA ILE A 8 -3.65 15.85 16.23
C ILE A 8 -4.63 15.09 15.32
N LEU A 9 -5.83 14.79 15.80
CA LEU A 9 -6.85 14.12 15.01
C LEU A 9 -7.24 14.92 13.76
N ALA A 10 -7.37 16.23 13.87
CA ALA A 10 -7.64 17.11 12.76
C ALA A 10 -6.49 17.09 11.71
N PHE A 11 -5.24 17.14 12.19
CA PHE A 11 -4.08 17.00 11.31
C PHE A 11 -4.02 15.63 10.63
N LEU A 12 -4.26 14.56 11.36
CA LEU A 12 -4.33 13.20 10.79
C LEU A 12 -5.43 13.08 9.74
N ALA A 13 -6.59 13.69 9.94
CA ALA A 13 -7.66 13.70 8.96
C ALA A 13 -7.27 14.45 7.68
N ILE A 14 -6.58 15.58 7.81
CA ILE A 14 -6.05 16.34 6.67
C ILE A 14 -4.99 15.52 5.93
N LEU A 15 -4.03 14.95 6.66
CA LEU A 15 -2.99 14.10 6.07
C LEU A 15 -3.58 12.88 5.37
N ALA A 16 -4.61 12.24 5.94
CA ALA A 16 -5.30 11.12 5.31
C ALA A 16 -5.95 11.50 3.97
N CYS A 17 -6.48 12.72 3.84
CA CYS A 17 -6.98 13.22 2.55
C CYS A 17 -5.86 13.41 1.53
N PHE A 18 -4.71 13.95 1.95
CA PHE A 18 -3.54 14.11 1.08
C PHE A 18 -2.97 12.74 0.68
N ASP A 19 -2.82 11.85 1.63
CA ASP A 19 -2.31 10.50 1.43
C ASP A 19 -3.19 9.71 0.44
N LEU A 20 -4.50 9.78 0.61
CA LEU A 20 -5.45 9.19 -0.35
C LEU A 20 -5.25 9.76 -1.76
N PHE A 21 -5.06 11.07 -1.90
CA PHE A 21 -4.85 11.71 -3.19
C PHE A 21 -3.53 11.27 -3.84
N VAL A 22 -2.44 11.29 -3.08
CA VAL A 22 -1.10 10.94 -3.57
C VAL A 22 -0.99 9.44 -3.84
N GLY A 23 -1.52 8.61 -2.93
CA GLY A 23 -1.52 7.15 -3.05
C GLY A 23 -2.34 6.65 -4.23
N VAL A 24 -3.57 7.15 -4.40
CA VAL A 24 -4.39 6.78 -5.57
C VAL A 24 -3.72 7.22 -6.87
N SER A 25 -3.06 8.38 -6.89
CA SER A 25 -2.32 8.85 -8.08
C SER A 25 -1.16 7.91 -8.41
N ASN A 26 -0.42 7.43 -7.41
CA ASN A 26 0.67 6.47 -7.57
C ASN A 26 0.16 5.11 -8.05
N ASP A 27 -0.83 4.56 -7.38
CA ASP A 27 -1.38 3.24 -7.70
C ASP A 27 -2.07 3.22 -9.06
N ALA A 28 -2.77 4.29 -9.45
CA ALA A 28 -3.46 4.39 -10.74
C ALA A 28 -2.49 4.20 -11.93
N VAL A 29 -1.28 4.71 -11.85
CA VAL A 29 -0.25 4.50 -12.87
C VAL A 29 0.07 3.02 -13.04
N ASN A 30 0.13 2.26 -11.94
CA ASN A 30 0.52 0.85 -11.96
C ASN A 30 -0.49 -0.05 -12.69
N PHE A 31 -1.80 0.21 -12.56
CA PHE A 31 -2.82 -0.66 -13.16
C PHE A 31 -3.55 -0.04 -14.37
N LEU A 32 -3.53 1.28 -14.57
CA LEU A 32 -4.20 1.93 -15.70
C LEU A 32 -3.30 2.14 -16.92
N ASN A 33 -1.99 2.16 -16.73
CA ASN A 33 -1.03 2.53 -17.78
C ASN A 33 -1.18 1.65 -19.03
N SER A 34 -1.31 0.35 -18.86
CA SER A 34 -1.47 -0.58 -19.98
C SER A 34 -2.80 -0.38 -20.71
N ALA A 35 -3.90 -0.20 -19.98
CA ALA A 35 -5.24 0.01 -20.54
C ALA A 35 -5.32 1.31 -21.34
N LEU A 36 -4.74 2.40 -20.81
CA LEU A 36 -4.69 3.70 -21.45
C LEU A 36 -3.73 3.71 -22.65
N GLY A 37 -2.57 3.08 -22.50
CA GLY A 37 -1.56 2.98 -23.56
C GLY A 37 -2.04 2.19 -24.77
N CYS A 38 -2.71 1.07 -24.55
CA CYS A 38 -3.28 0.23 -25.62
C CYS A 38 -4.63 0.77 -26.16
N ARG A 39 -5.18 1.83 -25.58
CA ARG A 39 -6.47 2.43 -25.98
C ARG A 39 -7.62 1.42 -26.08
N ILE A 40 -7.67 0.46 -25.15
CA ILE A 40 -8.68 -0.61 -25.11
C ILE A 40 -10.09 -0.03 -24.96
N ALA A 41 -10.21 1.07 -24.22
CA ALA A 41 -11.46 1.78 -23.96
C ALA A 41 -11.23 3.29 -23.95
N THR A 42 -12.32 4.05 -23.94
CA THR A 42 -12.21 5.50 -23.76
C THR A 42 -11.72 5.84 -22.35
N TYR A 43 -11.03 6.96 -22.20
CA TYR A 43 -10.53 7.42 -20.89
C TYR A 43 -11.65 7.43 -19.82
N ARG A 44 -12.83 7.95 -20.17
CA ARG A 44 -13.98 7.99 -19.25
C ARG A 44 -14.41 6.60 -18.79
N THR A 45 -14.52 5.67 -19.72
CA THR A 45 -14.91 4.28 -19.39
C THR A 45 -13.87 3.62 -18.48
N THR A 46 -12.58 3.79 -18.78
CA THR A 46 -11.48 3.26 -17.97
C THR A 46 -11.53 3.83 -16.55
N MET A 47 -11.73 5.14 -16.41
CA MET A 47 -11.82 5.78 -15.09
C MET A 47 -13.03 5.35 -14.28
N ILE A 48 -14.21 5.19 -14.92
CA ILE A 48 -15.41 4.69 -14.22
C ILE A 48 -15.21 3.28 -13.70
N VAL A 49 -14.69 2.38 -14.54
CA VAL A 49 -14.42 0.98 -14.14
C VAL A 49 -13.38 0.92 -13.03
N ALA A 50 -12.30 1.69 -13.13
CA ALA A 50 -11.28 1.77 -12.10
C ALA A 50 -11.84 2.30 -10.77
N SER A 51 -12.63 3.36 -10.81
CA SER A 51 -13.25 3.94 -9.60
C SER A 51 -14.19 2.96 -8.91
N LEU A 52 -14.99 2.23 -9.67
CA LEU A 52 -15.85 1.17 -9.13
C LEU A 52 -15.02 0.04 -8.51
N GLY A 53 -13.92 -0.36 -9.17
CA GLY A 53 -12.99 -1.36 -8.65
C GLY A 53 -12.35 -0.94 -7.32
N VAL A 54 -11.87 0.30 -7.24
CA VAL A 54 -11.30 0.87 -6.00
C VAL A 54 -12.34 0.92 -4.89
N LEU A 55 -13.57 1.38 -5.19
CA LEU A 55 -14.65 1.45 -4.21
C LEU A 55 -14.99 0.06 -3.64
N LEU A 56 -15.12 -0.94 -4.50
CA LEU A 56 -15.36 -2.32 -4.08
C LEU A 56 -14.17 -2.87 -3.29
N GLY A 57 -12.94 -2.67 -3.77
CA GLY A 57 -11.73 -3.08 -3.08
C GLY A 57 -11.61 -2.48 -1.68
N ALA A 58 -11.85 -1.18 -1.53
CA ALA A 58 -11.84 -0.51 -0.24
C ALA A 58 -12.90 -1.05 0.73
N THR A 59 -14.10 -1.38 0.21
CA THR A 59 -15.18 -1.95 1.02
C THR A 59 -14.82 -3.31 1.61
N PHE A 60 -14.02 -4.12 0.90
CA PHE A 60 -13.63 -5.47 1.32
C PHE A 60 -12.20 -5.56 1.86
N SER A 61 -11.53 -4.45 2.15
CA SER A 61 -10.12 -4.40 2.55
C SER A 61 -9.85 -4.51 4.06
N SER A 62 -10.73 -5.13 4.83
CA SER A 62 -10.62 -5.22 6.29
C SER A 62 -9.28 -5.82 6.79
N GLY A 63 -8.66 -6.72 6.01
CA GLY A 63 -7.38 -7.33 6.37
C GLY A 63 -6.21 -6.33 6.49
N MET A 64 -6.15 -5.31 5.65
CA MET A 64 -5.12 -4.26 5.72
C MET A 64 -5.29 -3.40 6.98
N MET A 65 -6.52 -3.12 7.39
CA MET A 65 -6.81 -2.39 8.63
C MET A 65 -6.28 -3.14 9.86
N GLU A 66 -6.41 -4.47 9.88
CA GLU A 66 -5.90 -5.30 10.98
C GLU A 66 -4.37 -5.28 11.03
N ILE A 67 -3.68 -5.28 9.89
CA ILE A 67 -2.22 -5.14 9.82
C ILE A 67 -1.78 -3.80 10.41
N ALA A 68 -2.44 -2.71 10.08
CA ALA A 68 -2.13 -1.39 10.60
C ALA A 68 -2.36 -1.30 12.12
N ARG A 69 -3.39 -1.94 12.65
CA ARG A 69 -3.74 -1.88 14.07
C ARG A 69 -2.81 -2.67 14.98
N SER A 70 -2.45 -3.89 14.61
CA SER A 70 -1.77 -4.84 15.49
C SER A 70 -0.82 -5.79 14.77
N GLY A 71 -0.56 -5.53 13.48
CA GLY A 71 0.25 -6.42 12.66
C GLY A 71 1.75 -6.34 12.92
N VAL A 72 2.26 -5.15 13.12
CA VAL A 72 3.70 -4.88 13.09
C VAL A 72 4.27 -4.62 14.48
N PHE A 73 3.50 -4.05 15.39
CA PHE A 73 3.91 -3.74 16.76
C PHE A 73 2.85 -4.16 17.77
N HIS A 74 3.19 -4.16 19.05
CA HIS A 74 2.29 -4.47 20.16
C HIS A 74 1.67 -3.19 20.73
N PRO A 75 0.42 -2.82 20.38
CA PRO A 75 -0.19 -1.55 20.81
C PRO A 75 -0.29 -1.40 22.33
N GLN A 76 -0.42 -2.51 23.07
CA GLN A 76 -0.50 -2.50 24.52
C GLN A 76 0.80 -2.04 25.21
N MET A 77 1.91 -2.01 24.52
CA MET A 77 3.20 -1.53 25.03
C MET A 77 3.35 -0.01 24.90
N PHE A 78 2.41 0.64 24.21
CA PHE A 78 2.42 2.08 23.96
C PHE A 78 1.21 2.75 24.61
N THR A 79 1.39 3.96 25.07
CA THR A 79 0.28 4.83 25.50
C THR A 79 -0.49 5.33 24.26
N PHE A 80 -1.73 5.75 24.47
CA PHE A 80 -2.54 6.32 23.39
C PHE A 80 -1.85 7.51 22.70
N ALA A 81 -1.18 8.37 23.46
CA ALA A 81 -0.43 9.50 22.92
C ALA A 81 0.73 9.05 22.02
N GLU A 82 1.49 8.03 22.44
CA GLU A 82 2.58 7.47 21.65
C GLU A 82 2.07 6.85 20.34
N ILE A 83 0.96 6.12 20.37
CA ILE A 83 0.31 5.56 19.19
C ILE A 83 -0.12 6.67 18.21
N MET A 84 -0.70 7.76 18.72
CA MET A 84 -1.06 8.91 17.89
C MET A 84 0.16 9.53 17.20
N VAL A 85 1.29 9.63 17.90
CA VAL A 85 2.55 10.14 17.32
C VAL A 85 3.11 9.18 16.29
N ILE A 86 3.05 7.86 16.53
CA ILE A 86 3.48 6.84 15.55
C ILE A 86 2.68 6.99 14.26
N PHE A 87 1.35 7.02 14.34
CA PHE A 87 0.51 7.19 13.15
C PHE A 87 0.72 8.55 12.47
N PHE A 88 0.94 9.61 13.23
CA PHE A 88 1.26 10.91 12.65
C PHE A 88 2.56 10.88 11.86
N ALA A 89 3.61 10.25 12.41
CA ALA A 89 4.89 10.08 11.72
C ALA A 89 4.74 9.24 10.44
N VAL A 90 3.99 8.15 10.48
CA VAL A 90 3.69 7.31 9.30
C VAL A 90 3.01 8.13 8.22
N MET A 91 1.92 8.84 8.54
CA MET A 91 1.17 9.62 7.56
C MET A 91 2.01 10.73 6.92
N VAL A 92 2.86 11.41 7.71
CA VAL A 92 3.77 12.43 7.17
C VAL A 92 4.81 11.81 6.25
N SER A 93 5.40 10.68 6.66
CA SER A 93 6.41 9.97 5.86
C SER A 93 5.83 9.47 4.55
N ASP A 94 4.66 8.84 4.59
CA ASP A 94 4.01 8.26 3.41
C ASP A 94 3.65 9.33 2.38
N VAL A 95 3.01 10.42 2.80
CA VAL A 95 2.72 11.55 1.91
C VAL A 95 3.99 12.10 1.25
N LEU A 96 5.06 12.33 2.01
CA LEU A 96 6.32 12.87 1.48
C LEU A 96 7.01 11.88 0.54
N LEU A 97 7.01 10.61 0.89
CA LEU A 97 7.63 9.55 0.10
C LEU A 97 6.88 9.36 -1.22
N LEU A 98 5.56 9.18 -1.17
CA LEU A 98 4.74 8.99 -2.36
C LEU A 98 4.76 10.21 -3.28
N ASP A 99 4.69 11.43 -2.74
CA ASP A 99 4.80 12.66 -3.53
C ASP A 99 6.16 12.77 -4.23
N THR A 100 7.23 12.40 -3.54
CA THR A 100 8.58 12.35 -4.12
C THR A 100 8.64 11.34 -5.27
N PHE A 101 8.15 10.12 -5.09
CA PHE A 101 8.13 9.10 -6.14
C PHE A 101 7.24 9.51 -7.31
N ASN A 102 6.08 10.11 -7.07
CA ASN A 102 5.21 10.64 -8.12
C ASN A 102 5.91 11.76 -8.91
N SER A 103 6.60 12.67 -8.24
CA SER A 103 7.33 13.77 -8.88
C SER A 103 8.49 13.27 -9.74
N LEU A 104 9.13 12.17 -9.34
CA LEU A 104 10.20 11.53 -10.10
C LEU A 104 9.68 10.58 -11.20
N GLY A 105 8.37 10.35 -11.26
CA GLY A 105 7.76 9.40 -12.19
C GLY A 105 8.11 7.94 -11.91
N LEU A 106 8.44 7.62 -10.66
CA LEU A 106 8.80 6.27 -10.22
C LEU A 106 7.60 5.61 -9.55
N PRO A 107 7.04 4.53 -10.12
CA PRO A 107 5.98 3.79 -9.46
C PRO A 107 6.50 3.08 -8.21
N THR A 108 5.76 3.14 -7.12
CA THR A 108 6.07 2.43 -5.89
C THR A 108 4.86 1.65 -5.38
N SER A 109 5.05 0.87 -4.33
CA SER A 109 3.96 0.12 -3.68
C SER A 109 3.58 0.82 -2.38
N THR A 110 2.41 1.41 -2.33
CA THR A 110 1.84 2.04 -1.13
C THR A 110 1.74 1.04 0.04
N THR A 111 1.40 -0.22 -0.23
CA THR A 111 1.35 -1.27 0.80
C THR A 111 2.71 -1.53 1.43
N VAL A 112 3.78 -1.57 0.63
CA VAL A 112 5.15 -1.75 1.13
C VAL A 112 5.56 -0.54 1.95
N SER A 113 5.32 0.67 1.44
CA SER A 113 5.60 1.93 2.12
C SER A 113 5.02 1.94 3.53
N ILE A 114 3.70 1.83 3.66
CA ILE A 114 2.99 1.86 4.95
C ILE A 114 3.52 0.81 5.94
N VAL A 115 3.81 -0.41 5.49
CA VAL A 115 4.31 -1.47 6.38
C VAL A 115 5.68 -1.12 6.94
N PHE A 116 6.60 -0.64 6.10
CA PHE A 116 7.96 -0.27 6.55
C PHE A 116 7.98 1.02 7.36
N GLU A 117 7.16 1.99 7.03
CA GLU A 117 7.00 3.23 7.80
C GLU A 117 6.42 2.97 9.18
N LEU A 118 5.40 2.10 9.26
CA LEU A 118 4.81 1.69 10.53
C LEU A 118 5.84 0.94 11.40
N LEU A 119 6.63 0.05 10.80
CA LEU A 119 7.72 -0.64 11.49
C LEU A 119 8.78 0.35 11.98
N GLY A 120 9.24 1.25 11.11
CA GLY A 120 10.25 2.26 11.45
C GLY A 120 9.79 3.22 12.54
N SER A 121 8.57 3.74 12.44
CA SER A 121 7.99 4.64 13.45
C SER A 121 7.80 3.96 14.80
N ALA A 122 7.31 2.73 14.81
CA ALA A 122 7.16 1.95 16.04
C ALA A 122 8.51 1.61 16.68
N MET A 123 9.52 1.24 15.86
CA MET A 123 10.89 1.00 16.34
C MET A 123 11.52 2.26 16.94
N ALA A 124 11.36 3.41 16.29
CA ALA A 124 11.88 4.67 16.79
C ALA A 124 11.24 5.06 18.14
N ALA A 125 9.91 4.93 18.25
CA ALA A 125 9.18 5.19 19.48
C ALA A 125 9.59 4.21 20.60
N ALA A 126 9.73 2.93 20.31
CA ALA A 126 10.19 1.93 21.27
C ALA A 126 11.62 2.20 21.73
N LEU A 127 12.52 2.52 20.81
CA LEU A 127 13.91 2.84 21.13
C LEU A 127 14.01 4.08 22.01
N TYR A 128 13.27 5.14 21.68
CA TYR A 128 13.20 6.34 22.51
C TYR A 128 12.74 6.01 23.95
N LYS A 129 11.69 5.19 24.07
CA LYS A 129 11.14 4.79 25.36
C LYS A 129 12.13 3.96 26.19
N ILE A 130 12.83 3.01 25.55
CA ILE A 130 13.84 2.19 26.20
C ILE A 130 15.03 3.04 26.66
N LEU A 131 15.54 3.92 25.82
CA LEU A 131 16.68 4.80 26.16
C LEU A 131 16.35 5.79 27.28
N THR A 132 15.14 6.31 27.32
CA THR A 132 14.70 7.24 28.37
C THR A 132 14.42 6.54 29.72
N ALA A 133 14.17 5.23 29.70
CA ALA A 133 13.93 4.42 30.89
C ALA A 133 15.18 3.69 31.41
N ASP A 134 16.39 4.06 30.94
CA ASP A 134 17.67 3.35 31.24
C ASP A 134 17.61 1.83 30.93
N GLY A 135 16.78 1.45 29.95
CA GLY A 135 16.55 0.08 29.57
C GLY A 135 17.61 -0.46 28.57
N SER A 136 17.70 -1.77 28.51
CA SER A 136 18.52 -2.46 27.51
C SER A 136 17.82 -2.52 26.16
N VAL A 137 18.54 -2.28 25.06
CA VAL A 137 18.05 -2.41 23.67
C VAL A 137 17.49 -3.82 23.39
N ALA A 138 17.87 -4.82 24.19
CA ALA A 138 17.31 -6.18 24.14
C ALA A 138 15.78 -6.22 24.36
N GLY A 139 15.19 -5.22 25.03
CA GLY A 139 13.73 -5.08 25.22
C GLY A 139 12.95 -4.69 23.95
N LEU A 140 13.62 -4.34 22.86
CA LEU A 140 12.95 -3.92 21.62
C LEU A 140 12.00 -5.00 21.05
N ALA A 141 12.35 -6.28 21.24
CA ALA A 141 11.53 -7.40 20.80
C ALA A 141 10.15 -7.50 21.49
N GLU A 142 9.99 -6.86 22.64
CA GLU A 142 8.69 -6.82 23.35
C GLU A 142 7.72 -5.81 22.71
N TYR A 143 8.24 -4.80 22.05
CA TYR A 143 7.45 -3.74 21.39
C TYR A 143 7.06 -4.11 19.97
N ILE A 144 7.89 -4.90 19.28
CA ILE A 144 7.75 -5.21 17.86
C ILE A 144 7.33 -6.67 17.68
N ASN A 145 6.27 -6.88 16.92
CA ASN A 145 5.84 -8.24 16.53
C ASN A 145 6.67 -8.74 15.35
N SER A 146 7.90 -9.14 15.64
CA SER A 146 8.89 -9.55 14.62
C SER A 146 8.39 -10.72 13.77
N ALA A 147 7.70 -11.71 14.37
CA ALA A 147 7.17 -12.86 13.66
C ALA A 147 6.12 -12.45 12.62
N LYS A 148 5.17 -11.59 13.03
CA LYS A 148 4.12 -11.11 12.14
C LYS A 148 4.65 -10.13 11.08
N ALA A 149 5.58 -9.25 11.45
CA ALA A 149 6.28 -8.38 10.51
C ALA A 149 7.01 -9.19 9.43
N LEU A 150 7.75 -10.22 9.80
CA LEU A 150 8.43 -11.12 8.87
C LEU A 150 7.44 -11.86 7.96
N THR A 151 6.32 -12.32 8.50
CA THR A 151 5.25 -12.96 7.71
C THR A 151 4.68 -12.01 6.67
N ILE A 152 4.44 -10.75 7.04
CA ILE A 152 3.92 -9.72 6.12
C ILE A 152 4.93 -9.43 5.00
N ILE A 153 6.20 -9.22 5.36
CA ILE A 153 7.29 -8.97 4.39
C ILE A 153 7.45 -10.16 3.45
N SER A 154 7.44 -11.39 3.98
CA SER A 154 7.51 -12.61 3.17
C SER A 154 6.32 -12.72 2.22
N GLY A 155 5.11 -12.40 2.70
CA GLY A 155 3.90 -12.37 1.88
C GLY A 155 4.00 -11.37 0.73
N ILE A 156 4.53 -10.18 0.97
CA ILE A 156 4.79 -9.17 -0.06
C ILE A 156 5.75 -9.71 -1.13
N LEU A 157 6.86 -10.31 -0.73
CA LEU A 157 7.84 -10.88 -1.67
C LEU A 157 7.24 -12.04 -2.48
N ILE A 158 6.50 -12.94 -1.84
CA ILE A 158 5.82 -14.05 -2.51
C ILE A 158 4.76 -13.54 -3.49
N SER A 159 4.05 -12.48 -3.16
CA SER A 159 3.02 -11.89 -4.03
C SER A 159 3.58 -11.45 -5.38
N VAL A 160 4.81 -10.96 -5.43
CA VAL A 160 5.50 -10.58 -6.68
C VAL A 160 5.69 -11.80 -7.58
N VAL A 161 6.13 -12.93 -7.01
CA VAL A 161 6.32 -14.18 -7.76
C VAL A 161 4.99 -14.71 -8.28
N VAL A 162 3.95 -14.70 -7.43
CA VAL A 162 2.60 -15.13 -7.80
C VAL A 162 2.03 -14.24 -8.91
N ALA A 163 2.17 -12.92 -8.79
CA ALA A 163 1.73 -11.96 -9.80
C ALA A 163 2.44 -12.18 -11.15
N PHE A 164 3.75 -12.44 -11.13
CA PHE A 164 4.52 -12.73 -12.34
C PHE A 164 4.03 -14.00 -13.04
N ILE A 165 3.86 -15.09 -12.28
CA ILE A 165 3.36 -16.37 -12.83
C ILE A 165 1.94 -16.20 -13.37
N ALA A 166 1.04 -15.56 -12.61
CA ALA A 166 -0.32 -15.32 -13.06
C ALA A 166 -0.36 -14.47 -14.34
N GLY A 167 0.46 -13.41 -14.39
CA GLY A 167 0.60 -12.56 -15.57
C GLY A 167 1.08 -13.34 -16.81
N MET A 168 2.07 -14.21 -16.64
CA MET A 168 2.53 -15.10 -17.74
C MET A 168 1.43 -16.01 -18.24
N VAL A 169 0.68 -16.64 -17.34
CA VAL A 169 -0.41 -17.56 -17.70
C VAL A 169 -1.51 -16.82 -18.45
N VAL A 170 -1.95 -15.66 -17.92
CA VAL A 170 -2.97 -14.83 -18.57
C VAL A 170 -2.51 -14.36 -19.95
N GLN A 171 -1.28 -13.89 -20.07
CA GLN A 171 -0.70 -13.46 -21.35
C GLN A 171 -0.61 -14.61 -22.35
N TYR A 172 -0.20 -15.79 -21.89
CA TYR A 172 -0.14 -17.00 -22.75
C TYR A 172 -1.53 -17.36 -23.28
N ILE A 173 -2.55 -17.40 -22.42
CA ILE A 173 -3.93 -17.67 -22.82
C ILE A 173 -4.44 -16.59 -23.79
N ALA A 174 -4.19 -15.33 -23.52
CA ALA A 174 -4.57 -14.23 -24.39
C ALA A 174 -3.92 -14.38 -25.78
N CYS A 175 -2.62 -14.67 -25.83
CA CYS A 175 -1.92 -14.93 -27.10
C CYS A 175 -2.55 -16.08 -27.89
N LEU A 176 -2.90 -17.18 -27.24
CA LEU A 176 -3.58 -18.31 -27.89
C LEU A 176 -4.93 -17.90 -28.51
N LEU A 177 -5.71 -17.09 -27.77
CA LEU A 177 -7.01 -16.62 -28.25
C LEU A 177 -6.89 -15.63 -29.41
N TYR A 178 -5.89 -14.76 -29.40
CA TYR A 178 -5.67 -13.75 -30.44
C TYR A 178 -4.97 -14.30 -31.67
N THR A 179 -4.14 -15.34 -31.52
CA THR A 179 -3.42 -15.99 -32.66
C THR A 179 -4.23 -17.09 -33.34
N SER A 180 -5.40 -17.46 -32.82
CA SER A 180 -6.31 -18.34 -33.54
C SER A 180 -6.82 -17.61 -34.78
N PRO A 181 -6.49 -18.07 -36.04
CA PRO A 181 -6.89 -17.36 -37.25
C PRO A 181 -8.40 -17.29 -37.30
N SER A 182 -8.93 -16.09 -37.40
CA SER A 182 -10.36 -15.85 -37.55
C SER A 182 -10.84 -16.59 -38.83
N PRO A 183 -12.04 -17.18 -38.84
CA PRO A 183 -12.63 -17.73 -40.04
C PRO A 183 -12.64 -16.76 -41.24
N ARG A 184 -12.64 -15.45 -40.98
CA ARG A 184 -12.57 -14.38 -41.99
C ARG A 184 -11.18 -14.24 -42.64
N ASP A 185 -10.09 -14.56 -41.94
CA ASP A 185 -8.74 -14.46 -42.49
C ASP A 185 -8.45 -15.60 -43.45
N ARG A 186 -9.11 -16.76 -43.30
CA ARG A 186 -8.98 -17.89 -44.26
C ARG A 186 -9.66 -17.61 -45.60
N THR A 187 -10.63 -16.73 -45.66
CA THR A 187 -11.32 -16.38 -46.91
C THR A 187 -10.62 -15.28 -47.69
N ARG A 188 -9.70 -14.54 -47.08
CA ARG A 188 -8.95 -13.45 -47.73
C ARG A 188 -7.64 -13.89 -48.38
N SER A 189 -7.17 -15.10 -48.10
CA SER A 189 -5.97 -15.71 -48.72
C SER A 189 -6.27 -16.64 -49.90
N ARG A 190 -7.50 -16.61 -50.43
CA ARG A 190 -7.90 -17.19 -51.71
C ARG A 190 -8.40 -16.11 -52.65
#